data_afd97b959d7cc82ba6548aeb0a6849b2
#
_entry.id   afd97b959d7cc82ba6548aeb0a6849b2
#
_cell.length_a   1.000
_cell.length_b   1.000
_cell.length_c   1.000
_cell.angle_alpha   90.00
_cell.angle_beta   90.00
_cell.angle_gamma   90.00
#
_symmetry.space_group_name_H-M   'P 1'
#
loop_
_entity.id
_entity.type
_entity.pdbx_description
1 polymer ?
#
loop_
_entity_poly.entity_id
_entity_poly.type
_entity_poly.pdbx_seq_one_letter_code
_entity_poly.pdbx_strand_id
1 'polypeptide(L)' 'MQDQVSQVIDQLRPVIQADGGDLELLNVSADGVVTLRLQGSCTGCGSAAATLRSGIERWIRRKVPGVREVVAV' A
#
# COMPACT_ATOMS: atom_id res chain seq x y z
N MET A 1 -11.07 7.56 -8.00
CA MET A 1 -9.94 6.62 -7.75
C MET A 1 -9.41 6.71 -6.33
N GLN A 2 -9.22 7.91 -5.80
CA GLN A 2 -8.67 8.08 -4.45
C GLN A 2 -9.54 7.42 -3.37
N ASP A 3 -10.86 7.57 -3.47
CA ASP A 3 -11.77 6.95 -2.51
C ASP A 3 -11.68 5.43 -2.52
N GLN A 4 -11.58 4.84 -3.70
CA GLN A 4 -11.44 3.40 -3.86
C GLN A 4 -10.13 2.91 -3.27
N VAL A 5 -9.05 3.62 -3.55
CA VAL A 5 -7.73 3.29 -2.99
C VAL A 5 -7.74 3.42 -1.48
N SER A 6 -8.34 4.48 -0.96
CA SER A 6 -8.45 4.69 0.49
C SER A 6 -9.17 3.53 1.16
N GLN A 7 -10.26 3.04 0.58
CA GLN A 7 -11.00 1.91 1.12
C GLN A 7 -10.14 0.63 1.13
N VAL A 8 -9.39 0.41 0.07
CA VAL A 8 -8.50 -0.76 0.00
C VAL A 8 -7.40 -0.66 1.05
N ILE A 9 -6.83 0.53 1.23
CA ILE A 9 -5.80 0.77 2.25
C ILE A 9 -6.37 0.50 3.65
N ASP A 10 -7.59 0.97 3.91
CA ASP A 10 -8.24 0.71 5.20
C ASP A 10 -8.45 -0.77 5.47
N GLN A 11 -8.69 -1.57 4.42
CA GLN A 11 -8.82 -3.01 4.53
C GLN A 11 -7.47 -3.69 4.80
N LEU A 12 -6.38 -3.14 4.27
CA LEU A 12 -5.05 -3.69 4.44
C LEU A 12 -4.42 -3.32 5.78
N ARG A 13 -4.77 -2.17 6.34
CA ARG A 13 -4.15 -1.70 7.57
C ARG A 13 -4.22 -2.70 8.72
N PRO A 14 -5.37 -3.33 9.02
CA PRO A 14 -5.43 -4.31 10.10
C PRO A 14 -4.46 -5.48 9.92
N VAL A 15 -4.28 -5.93 8.68
CA VAL A 15 -3.37 -7.03 8.37
C VAL A 15 -1.93 -6.62 8.67
N ILE A 16 -1.56 -5.42 8.27
CA ILE A 16 -0.20 -4.91 8.45
C ILE A 16 0.05 -4.57 9.93
N GLN A 17 -0.95 -4.02 10.60
CA GLN A 17 -0.85 -3.70 12.02
C GLN A 17 -0.69 -4.96 12.87
N ALA A 18 -1.29 -6.07 12.46
CA ALA A 18 -1.12 -7.34 13.14
C ALA A 18 0.33 -7.81 13.13
N ASP A 19 1.10 -7.42 12.12
CA ASP A 19 2.53 -7.75 12.04
C ASP A 19 3.42 -6.68 12.69
N GLY A 20 2.82 -5.72 13.37
CA GLY A 20 3.57 -4.66 14.05
C GLY A 20 3.92 -3.46 13.18
N GLY A 21 3.39 -3.41 11.96
CA GLY A 21 3.59 -2.28 11.05
C GLY A 21 2.36 -1.43 10.90
N ASP A 22 2.42 -0.47 9.99
CA ASP A 22 1.29 0.35 9.61
C ASP A 22 1.47 0.82 8.16
N LEU A 23 0.37 1.30 7.58
CA LEU A 23 0.31 1.73 6.20
C LEU A 23 -0.49 3.03 6.13
N GLU A 24 0.07 4.04 5.47
CA GLU A 24 -0.58 5.32 5.30
C GLU A 24 -0.65 5.67 3.81
N LEU A 25 -1.82 6.11 3.37
CA LEU A 25 -1.99 6.63 2.01
C LEU A 25 -1.60 8.11 2.00
N LEU A 26 -0.60 8.45 1.20
CA LEU A 26 -0.12 9.82 1.09
C LEU A 26 -0.76 10.54 -0.08
N ASN A 27 -0.84 9.89 -1.25
CA ASN A 27 -1.32 10.55 -2.45
C ASN A 27 -1.76 9.52 -3.49
N VAL A 28 -2.69 9.94 -4.35
CA VAL A 28 -3.09 9.19 -5.54
C VAL A 28 -3.09 10.19 -6.69
N SER A 29 -2.21 9.98 -7.67
CA SER A 29 -2.13 10.88 -8.81
C SER A 29 -3.20 10.56 -9.84
N ALA A 30 -3.46 11.53 -10.72
CA ALA A 30 -4.40 11.34 -11.82
C ALA A 30 -3.95 10.26 -12.80
N ASP A 31 -2.66 9.96 -12.84
CA ASP A 31 -2.09 8.93 -13.69
C ASP A 31 -2.28 7.51 -13.14
N GLY A 32 -2.79 7.40 -11.93
CA GLY A 32 -2.95 6.11 -11.29
C GLY A 32 -1.75 5.67 -10.46
N VAL A 33 -0.88 6.58 -10.08
CA VAL A 33 0.24 6.30 -9.18
C VAL A 33 -0.19 6.53 -7.75
N VAL A 34 -0.08 5.49 -6.94
CA VAL A 34 -0.44 5.53 -5.52
C VAL A 34 0.84 5.64 -4.70
N THR A 35 0.93 6.65 -3.85
CA THR A 35 2.05 6.84 -2.95
C THR A 35 1.64 6.47 -1.53
N LEU A 36 2.35 5.53 -0.95
CA LEU A 36 2.10 5.01 0.39
C LEU A 36 3.30 5.24 1.28
N ARG A 37 3.06 5.23 2.57
CA ARG A 37 4.12 5.23 3.57
C ARG A 37 3.97 3.99 4.45
N LEU A 38 5.02 3.18 4.49
CA LEU A 38 5.09 2.03 5.38
C LEU A 38 5.79 2.43 6.67
N GLN A 39 5.28 1.98 7.80
CA GLN A 39 5.80 2.30 9.12
C GLN A 39 5.97 1.04 9.95
N GLY A 40 6.74 1.14 11.00
CA GLY A 40 6.94 0.06 11.95
C GLY A 40 7.84 -1.03 11.40
N SER A 41 7.52 -2.27 11.72
CA SER A 41 8.35 -3.42 11.34
C SER A 41 8.43 -3.63 9.83
N CYS A 42 7.53 -3.02 9.08
CA CYS A 42 7.52 -3.13 7.61
C CYS A 42 8.65 -2.34 6.96
N THR A 43 9.29 -1.42 7.66
CA THR A 43 10.26 -0.52 7.06
C THR A 43 11.71 -0.99 7.17
N GLY A 44 11.99 -1.92 8.05
CA GLY A 44 13.36 -2.32 8.33
C GLY A 44 13.76 -3.71 7.86
N CYS A 45 12.90 -4.40 7.16
CA CYS A 45 13.05 -5.83 6.92
C CYS A 45 13.46 -6.20 5.49
N GLY A 46 14.22 -5.38 4.81
CA GLY A 46 14.83 -5.72 3.52
C GLY A 46 13.93 -6.52 2.58
N SER A 47 14.19 -7.81 2.43
CA SER A 47 13.44 -8.67 1.50
C SER A 47 11.99 -8.84 1.91
N ALA A 48 11.71 -8.85 3.21
CA ALA A 48 10.33 -8.95 3.69
C ALA A 48 9.53 -7.69 3.33
N ALA A 49 10.17 -6.52 3.44
CA ALA A 49 9.54 -5.27 3.03
C ALA A 49 9.25 -5.26 1.52
N ALA A 50 10.17 -5.76 0.71
CA ALA A 50 9.97 -5.84 -0.74
C ALA A 50 8.80 -6.78 -1.08
N THR A 51 8.73 -7.93 -0.43
CA THR A 51 7.64 -8.87 -0.61
C THR A 51 6.29 -8.26 -0.22
N LEU A 52 6.26 -7.57 0.89
CA LEU A 52 5.05 -6.90 1.37
C LEU A 52 4.61 -5.82 0.39
N ARG A 53 5.54 -5.02 -0.11
CA ARG A 53 5.22 -3.98 -1.10
C ARG A 53 4.63 -4.58 -2.37
N SER A 54 5.20 -5.67 -2.85
CA SER A 54 4.68 -6.36 -4.04
C SER A 54 3.26 -6.88 -3.79
N GLY A 55 3.02 -7.45 -2.62
CA GLY A 55 1.70 -7.93 -2.23
C GLY A 55 0.68 -6.81 -2.15
N ILE A 56 1.04 -5.69 -1.54
CA ILE A 56 0.19 -4.51 -1.45
C ILE A 56 -0.14 -3.98 -2.84
N GLU A 57 0.87 -3.84 -3.70
CA GLU A 57 0.68 -3.35 -5.06
C GLU A 57 -0.29 -4.23 -5.83
N ARG A 58 -0.11 -5.54 -5.77
CA ARG A 58 -0.97 -6.49 -6.45
C ARG A 58 -2.40 -6.40 -5.94
N TRP A 59 -2.56 -6.30 -4.64
CA TRP A 59 -3.87 -6.18 -4.01
C TRP A 59 -4.59 -4.93 -4.48
N ILE A 60 -3.91 -3.78 -4.42
CA ILE A 60 -4.49 -2.50 -4.83
C ILE A 60 -4.84 -2.52 -6.30
N ARG A 61 -3.95 -2.98 -7.16
CA ARG A 61 -4.19 -3.03 -8.60
C ARG A 61 -5.36 -3.95 -8.94
N ARG A 62 -5.52 -5.02 -8.18
CA ARG A 62 -6.61 -5.96 -8.37
C ARG A 62 -7.95 -5.36 -7.98
N LYS A 63 -7.99 -4.59 -6.91
CA LYS A 63 -9.22 -3.96 -6.41
C LYS A 63 -9.56 -2.67 -7.15
N VAL A 64 -8.55 -1.96 -7.60
CA VAL A 64 -8.71 -0.68 -8.31
C VAL A 64 -7.97 -0.77 -9.64
N PRO A 65 -8.64 -1.19 -10.72
CA PRO A 65 -7.96 -1.42 -12.00
C PRO A 65 -7.28 -0.19 -12.61
N GLY A 66 -7.68 1.01 -12.20
CA GLY A 66 -7.08 2.24 -12.68
C GLY A 66 -5.68 2.54 -12.12
N VAL A 67 -5.25 1.80 -11.12
CA VAL A 67 -3.93 1.98 -10.51
C VAL A 67 -2.86 1.39 -11.43
N ARG A 68 -1.87 2.21 -11.79
CA ARG A 68 -0.75 1.79 -12.63
C ARG A 68 0.44 1.33 -11.80
N GLU A 69 0.72 2.04 -10.72
CA GLU A 69 1.92 1.82 -9.93
C GLU A 69 1.65 2.18 -8.48
N VAL A 70 2.33 1.52 -7.59
CA VAL A 70 2.30 1.82 -6.16
C VAL A 70 3.73 2.09 -5.72
N VAL A 71 3.94 3.26 -5.13
CA VAL A 71 5.24 3.71 -4.63
C VAL A 71 5.18 3.74 -3.11
N ALA A 72 6.10 3.08 -2.46
CA ALA A 72 6.24 3.13 -1.01
C ALA A 72 7.44 4.00 -0.63
N VAL A 73 7.23 4.94 0.27
CA VAL A 73 8.27 5.84 0.77
C VAL A 73 8.56 5.62 2.25
#